data_6b6ffc36fdd1dce0ee2c66f93a554fbe
#
_entry.id   6b6ffc36fdd1dce0ee2c66f93a554fbe
#
_cell.length_a   1.000
_cell.length_b   1.000
_cell.length_c   1.000
_cell.angle_alpha   90.00
_cell.angle_beta   90.00
_cell.angle_gamma   90.00
#
_symmetry.space_group_name_H-M   'P 1'
#
loop_
_entity.id
_entity.type
_entity.pdbx_description
1 polymer ?
#
loop_
_entity_poly.entity_id
_entity_poly.type
_entity_poly.pdbx_seq_one_letter_code
_entity_poly.pdbx_strand_id
1 'polypeptide(L)'
;MSGREFCAPDNSNHPKWKSWDVFKWRVLSEKMGGGRAYLQAYKDGWVVYNKFRIKDAAEQYRIPSTMLGCVAWAEVGGKPDGIKRPVFQGRTLQRTLAGRPVKFGKPPEETSVGAVSIQLRVASKELGIPIELLSYSDRMNLIACLETDTFNLNVVALHLKNLILYDYPGTDTSNLTDEQFIVAGSRYNRGIERALNEFIDSIKLPPGSQGRQFSEYGRRMLEHRDHILMLLEKV
;
A
#
# COMPACT_ATOMS: atom_id res chain seq x y z
N MET A 1 -20.36 -24.02 2.33
CA MET A 1 -20.70 -22.67 2.85
C MET A 1 -20.04 -21.66 1.91
N SER A 2 -20.81 -20.74 1.31
CA SER A 2 -20.22 -19.64 0.54
C SER A 2 -19.45 -18.74 1.52
N GLY A 3 -18.23 -18.34 1.15
CA GLY A 3 -17.45 -17.42 1.95
C GLY A 3 -18.09 -16.01 1.99
N ARG A 4 -17.59 -15.18 2.91
CA ARG A 4 -18.02 -13.78 3.07
C ARG A 4 -17.72 -12.96 1.81
N GLU A 5 -18.68 -12.18 1.36
CA GLU A 5 -18.44 -11.17 0.32
C GLU A 5 -17.96 -9.86 0.95
N PHE A 6 -16.86 -9.29 0.44
CA PHE A 6 -16.27 -8.05 0.94
C PHE A 6 -16.45 -6.89 -0.04
N CYS A 7 -16.62 -7.18 -1.32
CA CYS A 7 -16.79 -6.19 -2.38
C CYS A 7 -17.70 -6.69 -3.48
N ALA A 8 -18.30 -5.77 -4.23
CA ALA A 8 -18.93 -6.10 -5.50
C ALA A 8 -17.86 -6.42 -6.56
N PRO A 9 -18.18 -7.24 -7.58
CA PRO A 9 -17.30 -7.48 -8.70
C PRO A 9 -16.94 -6.15 -9.41
N ASP A 10 -15.65 -5.89 -9.57
CA ASP A 10 -15.14 -4.73 -10.30
C ASP A 10 -14.03 -5.19 -11.25
N ASN A 11 -14.25 -5.00 -12.56
CA ASN A 11 -13.29 -5.38 -13.61
C ASN A 11 -12.55 -4.16 -14.18
N SER A 12 -12.75 -2.98 -13.61
CA SER A 12 -12.19 -1.72 -14.11
C SER A 12 -10.82 -1.40 -13.50
N ASN A 13 -9.92 -2.38 -13.48
CA ASN A 13 -8.56 -2.20 -12.95
C ASN A 13 -7.60 -1.66 -14.01
N HIS A 14 -6.58 -0.93 -13.56
CA HIS A 14 -5.44 -0.58 -14.40
C HIS A 14 -4.74 -1.87 -14.89
N PRO A 15 -4.14 -1.86 -16.10
CA PRO A 15 -3.36 -2.99 -16.59
C PRO A 15 -2.31 -3.43 -15.58
N LYS A 16 -2.27 -4.73 -15.28
CA LYS A 16 -1.39 -5.29 -14.24
C LYS A 16 0.08 -5.26 -14.67
N TRP A 17 0.95 -4.95 -13.70
CA TRP A 17 2.40 -5.07 -13.84
C TRP A 17 2.81 -6.55 -13.90
N LYS A 18 3.33 -6.99 -15.05
CA LYS A 18 3.65 -8.40 -15.34
C LYS A 18 5.15 -8.66 -15.24
N SER A 19 5.56 -9.92 -15.32
CA SER A 19 6.97 -10.32 -15.34
C SER A 19 7.74 -9.68 -16.50
N TRP A 20 7.08 -9.45 -17.67
CA TRP A 20 7.67 -8.75 -18.80
C TRP A 20 7.99 -7.27 -18.49
N ASP A 21 7.15 -6.61 -17.68
CA ASP A 21 7.38 -5.24 -17.26
C ASP A 21 8.56 -5.16 -16.29
N VAL A 22 8.71 -6.17 -15.41
CA VAL A 22 9.88 -6.30 -14.55
C VAL A 22 11.15 -6.50 -15.37
N PHE A 23 11.10 -7.32 -16.43
CA PHE A 23 12.23 -7.49 -17.34
C PHE A 23 12.60 -6.16 -18.01
N LYS A 24 11.65 -5.44 -18.60
CA LYS A 24 11.90 -4.12 -19.18
C LYS A 24 12.55 -3.16 -18.17
N TRP A 25 11.98 -3.08 -16.97
CA TRP A 25 12.50 -2.20 -15.92
C TRP A 25 13.91 -2.58 -15.47
N ARG A 26 14.20 -3.86 -15.26
CA ARG A 26 15.45 -4.32 -14.64
C ARG A 26 16.59 -4.54 -15.62
N VAL A 27 16.28 -4.92 -16.84
CA VAL A 27 17.25 -5.42 -17.83
C VAL A 27 17.45 -4.46 -18.99
N LEU A 28 16.37 -3.84 -19.51
CA LEU A 28 16.50 -2.91 -20.62
C LEU A 28 16.94 -1.54 -20.13
N SER A 29 17.85 -0.92 -20.89
CA SER A 29 18.25 0.48 -20.68
C SER A 29 17.10 1.43 -21.05
N GLU A 30 17.16 2.67 -20.57
CA GLU A 30 16.17 3.72 -20.92
C GLU A 30 16.15 4.01 -22.43
N LYS A 31 17.32 3.92 -23.10
CA LYS A 31 17.42 4.05 -24.58
C LYS A 31 16.65 2.97 -25.32
N MET A 32 16.42 1.81 -24.69
CA MET A 32 15.66 0.68 -25.24
C MET A 32 14.20 0.66 -24.71
N GLY A 33 13.74 1.76 -24.14
CA GLY A 33 12.39 1.87 -23.59
C GLY A 33 12.19 1.11 -22.27
N GLY A 34 13.25 0.87 -21.49
CA GLY A 34 13.23 0.23 -20.19
C GLY A 34 13.67 1.14 -19.04
N GLY A 35 14.31 0.56 -18.04
CA GLY A 35 14.93 1.28 -16.93
C GLY A 35 13.95 1.97 -15.97
N ARG A 36 14.46 2.97 -15.25
CA ARG A 36 13.67 3.75 -14.25
C ARG A 36 12.53 4.50 -14.88
N ALA A 37 12.74 5.10 -16.05
CA ALA A 37 11.70 5.87 -16.75
C ALA A 37 10.48 5.00 -17.09
N TYR A 38 10.69 3.74 -17.47
CA TYR A 38 9.59 2.80 -17.72
C TYR A 38 8.74 2.53 -16.48
N LEU A 39 9.38 2.26 -15.33
CA LEU A 39 8.66 2.06 -14.07
C LEU A 39 7.91 3.33 -13.65
N GLN A 40 8.53 4.50 -13.80
CA GLN A 40 7.91 5.77 -13.44
C GLN A 40 6.69 6.06 -14.32
N ALA A 41 6.79 5.85 -15.62
CA ALA A 41 5.66 6.02 -16.54
C ALA A 41 4.48 5.10 -16.18
N TYR A 42 4.75 3.86 -15.76
CA TYR A 42 3.71 2.95 -15.28
C TYR A 42 3.04 3.48 -14.00
N LYS A 43 3.82 3.94 -13.03
CA LYS A 43 3.33 4.49 -11.76
C LYS A 43 2.46 5.74 -12.00
N ASP A 44 2.93 6.64 -12.84
CA ASP A 44 2.21 7.86 -13.21
C ASP A 44 0.89 7.52 -13.94
N GLY A 45 0.94 6.59 -14.89
CA GLY A 45 -0.23 6.08 -15.61
C GLY A 45 -1.26 5.44 -14.68
N TRP A 46 -0.81 4.69 -13.68
CA TRP A 46 -1.68 4.07 -12.68
C TRP A 46 -2.42 5.13 -11.84
N VAL A 47 -1.71 6.16 -11.37
CA VAL A 47 -2.30 7.26 -10.58
C VAL A 47 -3.30 8.05 -11.44
N VAL A 48 -2.95 8.38 -12.68
CA VAL A 48 -3.86 9.10 -13.60
C VAL A 48 -5.11 8.28 -13.90
N TYR A 49 -4.96 6.98 -14.15
CA TYR A 49 -6.10 6.09 -14.40
C TYR A 49 -7.05 6.01 -13.19
N ASN A 50 -6.49 5.97 -11.99
CA ASN A 50 -7.24 5.83 -10.75
C ASN A 50 -7.54 7.19 -10.06
N LYS A 51 -7.30 8.33 -10.70
CA LYS A 51 -7.39 9.65 -10.06
C LYS A 51 -8.75 9.94 -9.41
N PHE A 52 -9.84 9.54 -10.03
CA PHE A 52 -11.19 9.72 -9.46
C PHE A 52 -11.39 8.80 -8.25
N ARG A 53 -10.98 7.53 -8.33
CA ARG A 53 -11.05 6.59 -7.20
C ARG A 53 -10.20 7.03 -6.02
N ILE A 54 -9.01 7.61 -6.30
CA ILE A 54 -8.14 8.17 -5.26
C ILE A 54 -8.82 9.37 -4.60
N LYS A 55 -9.42 10.28 -5.36
CA LYS A 55 -10.13 11.44 -4.83
C LYS A 55 -11.35 11.00 -4.01
N ASP A 56 -12.19 10.12 -4.55
CA ASP A 56 -13.40 9.62 -3.89
C ASP A 56 -13.07 8.90 -2.56
N ALA A 57 -12.08 8.01 -2.57
CA ALA A 57 -11.64 7.32 -1.35
C ALA A 57 -11.03 8.29 -0.33
N ALA A 58 -10.25 9.26 -0.77
CA ALA A 58 -9.65 10.26 0.11
C ALA A 58 -10.74 11.17 0.73
N GLU A 59 -11.74 11.59 -0.02
CA GLU A 59 -12.89 12.36 0.46
C GLU A 59 -13.71 11.54 1.47
N GLN A 60 -14.06 10.31 1.13
CA GLN A 60 -14.84 9.40 1.99
C GLN A 60 -14.18 9.23 3.37
N TYR A 61 -12.87 9.11 3.41
CA TYR A 61 -12.13 8.92 4.67
C TYR A 61 -11.53 10.22 5.22
N ARG A 62 -11.76 11.37 4.57
CA ARG A 62 -11.29 12.69 4.98
C ARG A 62 -9.77 12.72 5.19
N ILE A 63 -9.01 12.28 4.19
CA ILE A 63 -7.54 12.39 4.14
C ILE A 63 -7.13 13.17 2.86
N PRO A 64 -5.92 13.77 2.79
CA PRO A 64 -5.47 14.40 1.56
C PRO A 64 -5.38 13.39 0.41
N SER A 65 -5.98 13.70 -0.74
CA SER A 65 -5.88 12.84 -1.94
C SER A 65 -4.44 12.64 -2.39
N THR A 66 -3.60 13.67 -2.20
CA THR A 66 -2.15 13.58 -2.45
C THR A 66 -1.47 12.55 -1.55
N MET A 67 -1.90 12.36 -0.29
CA MET A 67 -1.35 11.33 0.59
C MET A 67 -1.64 9.93 0.06
N LEU A 68 -2.90 9.64 -0.26
CA LEU A 68 -3.29 8.35 -0.84
C LEU A 68 -2.61 8.12 -2.19
N GLY A 69 -2.54 9.16 -3.04
CA GLY A 69 -1.84 9.11 -4.32
C GLY A 69 -0.34 8.83 -4.18
N CYS A 70 0.34 9.45 -3.21
CA CYS A 70 1.77 9.22 -2.93
C CYS A 70 2.03 7.77 -2.48
N VAL A 71 1.20 7.22 -1.57
CA VAL A 71 1.30 5.82 -1.15
C VAL A 71 1.06 4.90 -2.35
N ALA A 72 0.01 5.14 -3.13
CA ALA A 72 -0.28 4.36 -4.33
C ALA A 72 0.91 4.39 -5.31
N TRP A 73 1.42 5.57 -5.64
CA TRP A 73 2.57 5.73 -6.52
C TRP A 73 3.83 5.04 -5.99
N ALA A 74 4.07 5.06 -4.67
CA ALA A 74 5.21 4.37 -4.07
C ALA A 74 5.10 2.85 -4.23
N GLU A 75 3.90 2.28 -4.03
CA GLU A 75 3.67 0.83 -3.94
C GLU A 75 3.45 0.14 -5.30
N VAL A 76 2.81 0.82 -6.28
CA VAL A 76 2.48 0.19 -7.56
C VAL A 76 3.71 -0.13 -8.40
N GLY A 77 3.69 -1.24 -9.11
CA GLY A 77 4.82 -1.71 -9.91
C GLY A 77 5.94 -2.37 -9.07
N GLY A 78 7.05 -2.68 -9.70
CA GLY A 78 8.24 -3.27 -9.05
C GLY A 78 8.18 -4.78 -8.87
N LYS A 79 7.11 -5.35 -8.34
CA LYS A 79 6.88 -6.79 -8.28
C LYS A 79 5.70 -7.16 -9.17
N PRO A 80 5.74 -8.30 -9.89
CA PRO A 80 4.62 -8.69 -10.72
C PRO A 80 3.33 -8.81 -9.91
N ASP A 81 2.25 -8.24 -10.43
CA ASP A 81 0.91 -8.49 -9.89
C ASP A 81 0.55 -9.97 -10.12
N GLY A 82 -0.27 -10.53 -9.23
CA GLY A 82 -0.65 -11.94 -9.28
C GLY A 82 0.31 -12.91 -8.59
N ILE A 83 1.56 -12.53 -8.28
CA ILE A 83 2.44 -13.37 -7.44
C ILE A 83 1.94 -13.45 -5.98
N LYS A 84 1.23 -12.44 -5.53
CA LYS A 84 0.82 -12.31 -4.11
C LYS A 84 -0.13 -13.42 -3.69
N ARG A 85 -1.05 -13.83 -4.55
CA ARG A 85 -1.99 -14.94 -4.29
C ARG A 85 -1.28 -16.31 -4.17
N PRO A 86 -0.42 -16.75 -5.11
CA PRO A 86 0.42 -17.94 -4.95
C PRO A 86 1.32 -17.90 -3.71
N VAL A 87 1.88 -16.74 -3.35
CA VAL A 87 2.69 -16.61 -2.11
C VAL A 87 1.84 -16.86 -0.87
N PHE A 88 0.63 -16.33 -0.79
CA PHE A 88 -0.29 -16.61 0.32
C PHE A 88 -0.63 -18.09 0.39
N GLN A 89 -0.99 -18.71 -0.74
CA GLN A 89 -1.31 -20.13 -0.82
C GLN A 89 -0.13 -21.00 -0.39
N GLY A 90 1.08 -20.71 -0.89
CA GLY A 90 2.30 -21.41 -0.51
C GLY A 90 2.61 -21.32 0.98
N ARG A 91 2.48 -20.14 1.59
CA ARG A 91 2.64 -19.94 3.03
C ARG A 91 1.60 -20.69 3.85
N THR A 92 0.33 -20.70 3.38
CA THR A 92 -0.76 -21.44 4.03
C THR A 92 -0.48 -22.94 3.99
N LEU A 93 -0.12 -23.48 2.82
CA LEU A 93 0.24 -24.89 2.67
C LEU A 93 1.42 -25.27 3.56
N GLN A 94 2.48 -24.47 3.57
CA GLN A 94 3.66 -24.69 4.39
C GLN A 94 3.30 -24.72 5.89
N ARG A 95 2.43 -23.81 6.36
CA ARG A 95 1.94 -23.80 7.76
C ARG A 95 1.15 -25.05 8.09
N THR A 96 0.29 -25.50 7.16
CA THR A 96 -0.53 -26.71 7.34
C THR A 96 0.33 -27.96 7.40
N LEU A 97 1.31 -28.12 6.50
CA LEU A 97 2.18 -29.30 6.44
C LEU A 97 3.19 -29.37 7.60
N ALA A 98 3.69 -28.22 8.05
CA ALA A 98 4.69 -28.17 9.11
C ALA A 98 4.11 -28.38 10.51
N GLY A 99 2.79 -28.26 10.73
CA GLY A 99 2.12 -28.37 12.03
C GLY A 99 2.63 -27.38 13.09
N ARG A 100 3.54 -26.47 12.69
CA ARG A 100 4.17 -25.44 13.54
C ARG A 100 4.40 -24.18 12.72
N PRO A 101 4.49 -22.97 13.35
CA PRO A 101 4.97 -21.79 12.67
C PRO A 101 6.33 -22.08 12.04
N VAL A 102 6.43 -21.89 10.74
CA VAL A 102 7.68 -22.14 10.03
C VAL A 102 8.74 -21.18 10.56
N LYS A 103 9.89 -21.71 10.99
CA LYS A 103 11.02 -20.90 11.49
C LYS A 103 11.58 -19.92 10.44
N PHE A 104 11.26 -20.12 9.17
CA PHE A 104 11.73 -19.32 8.04
C PHE A 104 10.54 -18.91 7.17
N GLY A 105 10.08 -17.68 7.34
CA GLY A 105 9.06 -17.08 6.50
C GLY A 105 8.02 -16.26 7.29
N LYS A 106 7.42 -15.29 6.60
CA LYS A 106 6.32 -14.51 7.20
C LYS A 106 5.05 -15.34 7.25
N PRO A 107 4.20 -15.17 8.28
CA PRO A 107 2.88 -15.78 8.32
C PRO A 107 2.04 -15.46 7.06
N PRO A 108 1.11 -16.34 6.64
CA PRO A 108 0.25 -16.08 5.48
C PRO A 108 -0.48 -14.73 5.58
N GLU A 109 -0.96 -14.36 6.75
CA GLU A 109 -1.68 -13.12 7.06
C GLU A 109 -0.83 -11.85 6.93
N GLU A 110 0.50 -11.96 6.91
CA GLU A 110 1.44 -10.87 6.61
C GLU A 110 1.74 -10.72 5.10
N THR A 111 1.05 -11.48 4.26
CA THR A 111 1.18 -11.29 2.82
C THR A 111 0.53 -9.97 2.42
N SER A 112 1.31 -9.09 1.79
CA SER A 112 0.79 -7.84 1.23
C SER A 112 0.07 -8.13 -0.08
N VAL A 113 -1.13 -7.59 -0.24
CA VAL A 113 -2.03 -7.82 -1.38
C VAL A 113 -2.45 -6.49 -1.98
N GLY A 114 -2.99 -6.54 -3.20
CA GLY A 114 -3.46 -5.36 -3.93
C GLY A 114 -2.35 -4.62 -4.69
N ALA A 115 -2.71 -3.75 -5.60
CA ALA A 115 -1.77 -2.88 -6.31
C ALA A 115 -1.06 -1.95 -5.33
N VAL A 116 -1.81 -1.29 -4.46
CA VAL A 116 -1.30 -0.59 -3.29
C VAL A 116 -1.17 -1.60 -2.16
N SER A 117 0.04 -2.05 -1.90
CA SER A 117 0.36 -3.21 -1.06
C SER A 117 -0.06 -3.02 0.39
N ILE A 118 -1.10 -3.72 0.84
CA ILE A 118 -1.53 -3.78 2.24
C ILE A 118 -1.50 -5.22 2.76
N GLN A 119 -1.03 -5.45 4.00
CA GLN A 119 -1.02 -6.78 4.59
C GLN A 119 -2.45 -7.28 4.83
N LEU A 120 -2.70 -8.56 4.58
CA LEU A 120 -4.04 -9.16 4.74
C LEU A 120 -4.59 -8.99 6.16
N ARG A 121 -3.73 -9.16 7.20
CA ARG A 121 -4.11 -8.93 8.61
C ARG A 121 -4.50 -7.48 8.89
N VAL A 122 -3.81 -6.51 8.25
CA VAL A 122 -4.12 -5.08 8.39
C VAL A 122 -5.45 -4.78 7.73
N ALA A 123 -5.65 -5.22 6.49
CA ALA A 123 -6.90 -5.03 5.77
C ALA A 123 -8.10 -5.62 6.54
N SER A 124 -7.96 -6.83 7.09
CA SER A 124 -8.99 -7.48 7.91
C SER A 124 -9.31 -6.66 9.17
N LYS A 125 -8.28 -6.13 9.86
CA LYS A 125 -8.44 -5.26 11.02
C LYS A 125 -9.19 -3.98 10.68
N GLU A 126 -8.83 -3.31 9.56
CA GLU A 126 -9.50 -2.09 9.11
C GLU A 126 -10.99 -2.32 8.80
N LEU A 127 -11.35 -3.52 8.35
CA LEU A 127 -12.73 -3.92 8.14
C LEU A 127 -13.46 -4.35 9.44
N GLY A 128 -12.82 -4.21 10.59
CA GLY A 128 -13.39 -4.58 11.89
C GLY A 128 -13.49 -6.10 12.12
N ILE A 129 -12.73 -6.92 11.39
CA ILE A 129 -12.80 -8.37 11.47
C ILE A 129 -11.44 -8.91 11.90
N PRO A 130 -11.32 -9.57 13.06
CA PRO A 130 -10.11 -10.29 13.44
C PRO A 130 -9.74 -11.35 12.38
N ILE A 131 -8.49 -11.38 11.97
CA ILE A 131 -8.02 -12.27 10.89
C ILE A 131 -8.20 -13.76 11.24
N GLU A 132 -8.20 -14.07 12.54
CA GLU A 132 -8.39 -15.42 13.08
C GLU A 132 -9.81 -15.95 12.85
N LEU A 133 -10.79 -15.05 12.73
CA LEU A 133 -12.20 -15.39 12.46
C LEU A 133 -12.48 -15.61 10.97
N LEU A 134 -11.53 -15.30 10.10
CA LEU A 134 -11.69 -15.53 8.67
C LEU A 134 -11.28 -16.97 8.32
N SER A 135 -12.23 -17.69 7.72
CA SER A 135 -11.96 -18.98 7.09
C SER A 135 -10.96 -18.83 5.92
N TYR A 136 -10.42 -19.92 5.43
CA TYR A 136 -9.58 -19.89 4.22
C TYR A 136 -10.32 -19.28 3.02
N SER A 137 -11.60 -19.63 2.84
CA SER A 137 -12.44 -19.09 1.76
C SER A 137 -12.63 -17.58 1.92
N ASP A 138 -12.91 -17.09 3.14
CA ASP A 138 -13.04 -15.66 3.42
C ASP A 138 -11.75 -14.90 3.11
N ARG A 139 -10.59 -15.45 3.50
CA ARG A 139 -9.28 -14.86 3.19
C ARG A 139 -9.03 -14.79 1.69
N MET A 140 -9.41 -15.81 0.93
CA MET A 140 -9.30 -15.81 -0.53
C MET A 140 -10.22 -14.78 -1.17
N ASN A 141 -11.45 -14.60 -0.65
CA ASN A 141 -12.38 -13.59 -1.11
C ASN A 141 -11.88 -12.17 -0.79
N LEU A 142 -11.34 -11.97 0.42
CA LEU A 142 -10.72 -10.69 0.78
C LEU A 142 -9.52 -10.36 -0.11
N ILE A 143 -8.67 -11.35 -0.43
CA ILE A 143 -7.58 -11.20 -1.38
C ILE A 143 -8.11 -10.79 -2.76
N ALA A 144 -9.17 -11.45 -3.24
CA ALA A 144 -9.78 -11.13 -4.53
C ALA A 144 -10.28 -9.68 -4.56
N CYS A 145 -10.93 -9.22 -3.50
CA CYS A 145 -11.37 -7.83 -3.36
C CYS A 145 -10.20 -6.84 -3.30
N LEU A 146 -9.15 -7.14 -2.54
CA LEU A 146 -7.95 -6.30 -2.47
C LEU A 146 -7.17 -6.23 -3.80
N GLU A 147 -7.40 -7.16 -4.72
CA GLU A 147 -6.83 -7.13 -6.07
C GLU A 147 -7.64 -6.22 -7.03
N THR A 148 -8.75 -5.64 -6.59
CA THR A 148 -9.48 -4.59 -7.32
C THR A 148 -9.00 -3.20 -6.87
N ASP A 149 -8.81 -2.29 -7.82
CA ASP A 149 -8.25 -0.97 -7.53
C ASP A 149 -9.16 -0.16 -6.58
N THR A 150 -10.47 -0.20 -6.80
CA THR A 150 -11.45 0.54 -5.99
C THR A 150 -11.44 0.09 -4.53
N PHE A 151 -11.60 -1.21 -4.28
CA PHE A 151 -11.64 -1.73 -2.91
C PHE A 151 -10.30 -1.56 -2.20
N ASN A 152 -9.19 -1.80 -2.91
CA ASN A 152 -7.84 -1.64 -2.38
C ASN A 152 -7.59 -0.19 -1.92
N LEU A 153 -7.93 0.80 -2.75
CA LEU A 153 -7.79 2.22 -2.41
C LEU A 153 -8.62 2.62 -1.20
N ASN A 154 -9.87 2.13 -1.09
CA ASN A 154 -10.73 2.40 0.07
C ASN A 154 -10.14 1.85 1.38
N VAL A 155 -9.66 0.60 1.37
CA VAL A 155 -9.04 0.00 2.56
C VAL A 155 -7.74 0.71 2.94
N VAL A 156 -6.93 1.10 1.96
CA VAL A 156 -5.69 1.85 2.21
C VAL A 156 -5.98 3.26 2.74
N ALA A 157 -6.99 3.94 2.22
CA ALA A 157 -7.40 5.27 2.71
C ALA A 157 -7.88 5.21 4.17
N LEU A 158 -8.70 4.20 4.51
CA LEU A 158 -9.12 3.96 5.89
C LEU A 158 -7.91 3.68 6.81
N HIS A 159 -6.98 2.85 6.36
CA HIS A 159 -5.76 2.55 7.11
C HIS A 159 -4.92 3.81 7.36
N LEU A 160 -4.71 4.63 6.34
CA LEU A 160 -3.97 5.90 6.47
C LEU A 160 -4.65 6.84 7.47
N LYS A 161 -5.99 6.99 7.41
CA LYS A 161 -6.73 7.75 8.41
C LYS A 161 -6.47 7.24 9.83
N ASN A 162 -6.54 5.93 10.04
CA ASN A 162 -6.34 5.34 11.36
C ASN A 162 -4.89 5.51 11.84
N LEU A 163 -3.90 5.48 10.95
CA LEU A 163 -2.50 5.77 11.29
C LEU A 163 -2.30 7.24 11.70
N ILE A 164 -2.97 8.19 11.02
CA ILE A 164 -2.94 9.60 11.41
C ILE A 164 -3.51 9.78 12.82
N LEU A 165 -4.70 9.23 13.06
CA LEU A 165 -5.38 9.36 14.36
C LEU A 165 -4.69 8.59 15.49
N TYR A 166 -3.90 7.57 15.15
CA TYR A 166 -3.09 6.83 16.13
C TYR A 166 -2.02 7.72 16.78
N ASP A 167 -1.33 8.53 15.98
CA ASP A 167 -0.27 9.41 16.48
C ASP A 167 -0.80 10.81 16.86
N TYR A 168 -1.85 11.27 16.21
CA TYR A 168 -2.41 12.63 16.37
C TYR A 168 -3.93 12.56 16.59
N PRO A 169 -4.37 12.05 17.75
CA PRO A 169 -5.80 11.96 18.06
C PRO A 169 -6.46 13.35 18.09
N GLY A 170 -7.61 13.46 17.43
CA GLY A 170 -8.37 14.71 17.36
C GLY A 170 -7.90 15.71 16.29
N THR A 171 -6.87 15.41 15.50
CA THR A 171 -6.47 16.27 14.37
C THR A 171 -7.48 16.20 13.22
N ASP A 172 -7.55 17.27 12.43
CA ASP A 172 -8.25 17.22 11.15
C ASP A 172 -7.41 16.41 10.15
N THR A 173 -7.83 15.21 9.88
CA THR A 173 -7.11 14.28 9.00
C THR A 173 -7.08 14.72 7.54
N SER A 174 -7.93 15.69 7.14
CA SER A 174 -7.97 16.25 5.78
C SER A 174 -6.91 17.33 5.54
N ASN A 175 -6.38 17.93 6.62
CA ASN A 175 -5.41 19.02 6.55
C ASN A 175 -4.21 18.73 7.47
N LEU A 176 -3.19 18.09 6.92
CA LEU A 176 -2.02 17.63 7.66
C LEU A 176 -0.84 18.61 7.52
N THR A 177 -0.12 18.80 8.61
CA THR A 177 1.22 19.39 8.54
C THR A 177 2.19 18.44 7.82
N ASP A 178 3.32 18.96 7.34
CA ASP A 178 4.35 18.14 6.70
C ASP A 178 4.89 17.05 7.65
N GLU A 179 5.03 17.34 8.95
CA GLU A 179 5.42 16.35 9.94
C GLU A 179 4.40 15.21 10.04
N GLN A 180 3.11 15.54 10.19
CA GLN A 180 2.03 14.55 10.27
C GLN A 180 1.95 13.70 8.98
N PHE A 181 2.12 14.33 7.82
CA PHE A 181 2.16 13.64 6.54
C PHE A 181 3.33 12.63 6.45
N ILE A 182 4.54 13.05 6.86
CA ILE A 182 5.72 12.20 6.88
C ILE A 182 5.54 11.04 7.87
N VAL A 183 5.07 11.32 9.07
CA VAL A 183 4.87 10.29 10.11
C VAL A 183 3.86 9.24 9.64
N ALA A 184 2.69 9.65 9.17
CA ALA A 184 1.67 8.72 8.70
C ALA A 184 2.14 7.86 7.51
N GLY A 185 2.83 8.45 6.54
CA GLY A 185 3.47 7.71 5.45
C GLY A 185 4.53 6.72 5.94
N SER A 186 5.33 7.11 6.92
CA SER A 186 6.34 6.23 7.52
C SER A 186 5.71 5.06 8.30
N ARG A 187 4.61 5.32 9.00
CA ARG A 187 3.79 4.29 9.66
C ARG A 187 3.23 3.27 8.67
N TYR A 188 2.75 3.73 7.52
CA TYR A 188 2.26 2.83 6.47
C TYR A 188 3.30 1.77 6.08
N ASN A 189 4.55 2.18 5.96
CA ASN A 189 5.65 1.29 5.59
C ASN A 189 6.18 0.44 6.75
N ARG A 190 6.21 0.98 7.98
CA ARG A 190 6.92 0.38 9.14
C ARG A 190 6.02 -0.16 10.23
N GLY A 191 4.73 0.16 10.21
CA GLY A 191 3.80 -0.22 11.28
C GLY A 191 3.81 0.71 12.48
N ILE A 192 3.16 0.27 13.56
CA ILE A 192 2.90 1.06 14.77
C ILE A 192 3.81 0.71 15.95
N GLU A 193 4.73 -0.23 15.79
CA GLU A 193 5.55 -0.77 16.89
C GLU A 193 6.59 0.24 17.42
N ARG A 194 6.98 1.22 16.59
CA ARG A 194 7.92 2.27 17.01
C ARG A 194 7.20 3.40 17.73
N ALA A 195 7.89 4.05 18.66
CA ALA A 195 7.38 5.25 19.30
C ALA A 195 7.30 6.43 18.31
N LEU A 196 6.32 7.32 18.48
CA LEU A 196 6.17 8.53 17.66
C LEU A 196 7.44 9.37 17.60
N ASN A 197 8.10 9.55 18.76
CA ASN A 197 9.33 10.35 18.86
C ASN A 197 10.44 9.84 17.94
N GLU A 198 10.55 8.52 17.72
CA GLU A 198 11.59 7.99 16.81
C GLU A 198 11.37 8.46 15.37
N PHE A 199 10.12 8.67 14.94
CA PHE A 199 9.82 9.25 13.61
C PHE A 199 10.10 10.75 13.59
N ILE A 200 9.65 11.50 14.61
CA ILE A 200 9.86 12.95 14.70
C ILE A 200 11.36 13.28 14.74
N ASP A 201 12.12 12.56 15.54
CA ASP A 201 13.58 12.74 15.61
C ASP A 201 14.25 12.34 14.28
N SER A 202 13.80 11.25 13.66
CA SER A 202 14.29 10.82 12.35
C SER A 202 14.09 11.88 11.25
N ILE A 203 13.02 12.67 11.31
CA ILE A 203 12.76 13.76 10.34
C ILE A 203 13.86 14.83 10.44
N LYS A 204 14.30 15.15 11.64
CA LYS A 204 15.29 16.21 11.93
C LYS A 204 16.73 15.81 11.62
N LEU A 205 17.03 14.51 11.48
CA LEU A 205 18.39 14.02 11.27
C LEU A 205 18.93 14.40 9.88
N PRO A 206 20.21 14.77 9.76
CA PRO A 206 20.83 15.07 8.47
C PRO A 206 20.97 13.80 7.61
N PRO A 207 21.13 13.95 6.28
CA PRO A 207 21.37 12.83 5.37
C PRO A 207 22.54 11.96 5.81
N GLY A 208 22.39 10.63 5.72
CA GLY A 208 23.40 9.65 6.10
C GLY A 208 23.42 9.28 7.59
N SER A 209 22.67 9.98 8.45
CA SER A 209 22.61 9.67 9.88
C SER A 209 21.92 8.35 10.16
N GLN A 210 22.41 7.63 11.17
CA GLN A 210 21.72 6.46 11.72
C GLN A 210 20.35 6.88 12.26
N GLY A 211 19.30 6.12 11.95
CA GLY A 211 17.93 6.42 12.35
C GLY A 211 17.13 7.26 11.33
N ARG A 212 17.81 8.04 10.43
CA ARG A 212 17.11 8.85 9.42
C ARG A 212 16.22 8.00 8.50
N GLN A 213 16.57 6.72 8.29
CA GLN A 213 15.76 5.80 7.46
C GLN A 213 14.37 5.52 8.04
N PHE A 214 14.09 5.86 9.31
CA PHE A 214 12.77 5.60 9.90
C PHE A 214 11.67 6.45 9.26
N SER A 215 11.98 7.70 8.90
CA SER A 215 11.04 8.61 8.20
C SER A 215 11.26 8.70 6.69
N GLU A 216 12.13 7.88 6.11
CA GLU A 216 12.48 8.00 4.68
C GLU A 216 11.31 7.81 3.74
N TYR A 217 10.44 6.83 4.01
CA TYR A 217 9.26 6.59 3.17
C TYR A 217 8.33 7.80 3.14
N GLY A 218 7.99 8.36 4.30
CA GLY A 218 7.13 9.53 4.39
C GLY A 218 7.76 10.79 3.80
N ARG A 219 9.10 10.98 3.97
CA ARG A 219 9.80 12.11 3.32
C ARG A 219 9.76 12.00 1.80
N ARG A 220 10.01 10.81 1.24
CA ARG A 220 9.90 10.60 -0.21
C ARG A 220 8.48 10.84 -0.71
N MET A 221 7.46 10.48 0.08
CA MET A 221 6.08 10.84 -0.25
C MET A 221 5.92 12.38 -0.31
N LEU A 222 6.44 13.10 0.68
CA LEU A 222 6.36 14.57 0.70
C LEU A 222 7.09 15.19 -0.49
N GLU A 223 8.28 14.70 -0.85
CA GLU A 223 9.04 15.13 -2.03
C GLU A 223 8.26 14.96 -3.35
N HIS A 224 7.39 13.95 -3.41
CA HIS A 224 6.58 13.68 -4.61
C HIS A 224 5.17 14.28 -4.56
N ARG A 225 4.79 14.97 -3.47
CA ARG A 225 3.44 15.50 -3.27
C ARG A 225 2.95 16.36 -4.44
N ASP A 226 3.76 17.29 -4.90
CA ASP A 226 3.39 18.21 -5.97
C ASP A 226 3.29 17.50 -7.33
N HIS A 227 4.17 16.54 -7.60
CA HIS A 227 4.08 15.68 -8.77
C HIS A 227 2.76 14.87 -8.76
N ILE A 228 2.39 14.30 -7.63
CA ILE A 228 1.14 13.55 -7.49
C ILE A 228 -0.07 14.47 -7.64
N LEU A 229 -0.03 15.69 -7.08
CA LEU A 229 -1.09 16.67 -7.26
C LEU A 229 -1.33 16.94 -8.75
N MET A 230 -0.26 17.20 -9.53
CA MET A 230 -0.36 17.39 -10.98
C MET A 230 -0.97 16.18 -11.70
N LEU A 231 -0.63 14.94 -11.28
CA LEU A 231 -1.20 13.73 -11.88
C LEU A 231 -2.71 13.59 -11.59
N LEU A 232 -3.13 13.96 -10.38
CA LEU A 232 -4.53 13.89 -9.95
C LEU A 232 -5.39 14.98 -10.65
N GLU A 233 -4.81 16.10 -11.05
CA GLU A 233 -5.47 17.19 -11.75
C GLU A 233 -5.45 17.05 -13.28
N LYS A 234 -4.70 16.11 -13.80
CA LYS A 234 -4.59 15.89 -15.24
C LYS A 234 -5.97 15.63 -15.87
N VAL A 235 -6.33 16.40 -16.88
CA VAL A 235 -7.60 16.30 -17.63
C VAL A 235 -7.62 15.03 -18.49
#